data_07ebd259695b7fec59df22bc031b5546
#
_entry.id   07ebd259695b7fec59df22bc031b5546
#
_cell.length_a   1.000
_cell.length_b   1.000
_cell.length_c   1.000
_cell.angle_alpha   90.00
_cell.angle_beta   90.00
_cell.angle_gamma   90.00
#
_symmetry.space_group_name_H-M   'P 1'
#
loop_
_entity.id
_entity.type
_entity.pdbx_description
1 polymer ?
#
loop_
_entity_poly.entity_id
_entity_poly.type
_entity_poly.pdbx_seq_one_letter_code
_entity_poly.pdbx_strand_id
1 'polypeptide(L)'
;MNEINNIRGKTAVVGLAEAGCGVTPGWTAMELMATAVHDALDDAGINLSQVDGLFAATAFHSMAAMSLSEYLGIRPKFADGSNIGGSSFLAHVITAAIALETGLINTAVIAYGSNQRSAGGFKTISEPMPYESDYNPRMPVSAYALAAQRYLHEYGAKKEDLAQVAVSARDWALLNPRAYMHDRGPLTINDVMSARPIVDPLGKLDCCLVTDGAAAIVMTRSDKAKDCKSTPIYLLGAAMEHHHRMISEMPDLTRTSAYESGQRAFEMSGYKPSDMDTIQLYDAFTINPILFLEDLGFCKKGEGKDLIKNIGPSGTLPVNTSGGGLSCVHPGMYGLFVTLE
;
A
#
# COMPACT_ATOMS: atom_id res chain seq x y z
N MET A 1 -5.59 15.30 27.72
CA MET A 1 -5.17 15.16 26.31
C MET A 1 -4.08 14.11 26.29
N ASN A 2 -4.34 12.96 25.69
CA ASN A 2 -3.39 11.85 25.69
C ASN A 2 -2.15 12.22 24.88
N GLU A 3 -0.97 11.90 25.42
CA GLU A 3 0.36 12.18 24.83
C GLU A 3 0.58 11.56 23.45
N ILE A 4 -0.30 10.68 22.99
CA ILE A 4 -0.28 10.02 21.66
C ILE A 4 -0.46 11.03 20.49
N ASN A 5 -1.03 12.20 20.73
CA ASN A 5 -1.14 13.27 19.74
C ASN A 5 0.20 13.99 19.46
N ASN A 6 1.30 13.50 19.99
CA ASN A 6 2.58 14.22 19.96
C ASN A 6 3.33 14.12 18.62
N ILE A 7 2.96 13.21 17.72
CA ILE A 7 3.64 13.09 16.40
C ILE A 7 2.97 13.89 15.28
N ARG A 8 1.80 14.49 15.53
CA ARG A 8 1.08 15.29 14.53
C ARG A 8 1.90 16.47 14.03
N GLY A 9 2.23 16.48 12.73
CA GLY A 9 2.99 17.57 12.10
C GLY A 9 4.45 17.65 12.54
N LYS A 10 4.97 16.67 13.28
CA LYS A 10 6.34 16.66 13.82
C LYS A 10 7.36 16.06 12.87
N THR A 11 6.91 15.32 11.88
CA THR A 11 7.75 14.68 10.87
C THR A 11 7.18 14.90 9.48
N ALA A 12 8.03 14.79 8.47
CA ALA A 12 7.64 14.91 7.09
C ALA A 12 8.39 13.89 6.22
N VAL A 13 7.75 13.45 5.14
CA VAL A 13 8.41 12.84 3.99
C VAL A 13 9.05 13.98 3.18
N VAL A 14 10.32 13.83 2.86
CA VAL A 14 11.13 14.86 2.19
C VAL A 14 11.78 14.36 0.91
N GLY A 15 11.64 13.08 0.60
CA GLY A 15 12.10 12.49 -0.65
C GLY A 15 11.41 11.15 -0.87
N LEU A 16 11.20 10.81 -2.13
CA LEU A 16 10.57 9.58 -2.54
C LEU A 16 11.08 9.13 -3.93
N ALA A 17 11.07 7.83 -4.17
CA ALA A 17 11.38 7.28 -5.48
C ALA A 17 10.80 5.88 -5.68
N GLU A 18 10.59 5.56 -6.94
CA GLU A 18 10.30 4.22 -7.45
C GLU A 18 11.45 3.75 -8.34
N ALA A 19 11.72 2.44 -8.35
CA ALA A 19 12.69 1.84 -9.25
C ALA A 19 12.17 0.54 -9.84
N GLY A 20 12.42 0.31 -11.14
CA GLY A 20 12.18 -0.94 -11.81
C GLY A 20 10.73 -1.43 -11.83
N CYS A 21 9.76 -0.51 -11.84
CA CYS A 21 8.34 -0.86 -11.87
C CYS A 21 7.96 -1.53 -13.20
N GLY A 22 7.49 -2.79 -13.14
CA GLY A 22 7.08 -3.54 -14.33
C GLY A 22 7.77 -4.89 -14.47
N VAL A 23 8.79 -4.99 -15.32
CA VAL A 23 9.56 -6.21 -15.57
C VAL A 23 11.05 -5.88 -15.69
N THR A 24 11.88 -6.40 -14.79
CA THR A 24 13.31 -6.09 -14.69
C THR A 24 14.17 -7.36 -14.71
N PRO A 25 14.33 -8.01 -15.87
CA PRO A 25 15.11 -9.24 -15.96
C PRO A 25 16.56 -9.00 -15.55
N GLY A 26 17.09 -9.90 -14.72
CA GLY A 26 18.49 -9.85 -14.26
C GLY A 26 18.72 -8.98 -13.02
N TRP A 27 17.75 -8.21 -12.57
CA TRP A 27 17.86 -7.45 -11.33
C TRP A 27 17.44 -8.28 -10.12
N THR A 28 18.15 -8.14 -9.04
CA THR A 28 17.76 -8.68 -7.74
C THR A 28 16.81 -7.71 -7.01
N ALA A 29 16.03 -8.22 -6.08
CA ALA A 29 15.19 -7.39 -5.23
C ALA A 29 16.00 -6.35 -4.43
N MET A 30 17.24 -6.72 -4.04
CA MET A 30 18.14 -5.84 -3.29
C MET A 30 18.67 -4.68 -4.14
N GLU A 31 19.07 -4.94 -5.39
CA GLU A 31 19.49 -3.88 -6.33
C GLU A 31 18.37 -2.89 -6.59
N LEU A 32 17.14 -3.39 -6.84
CA LEU A 32 15.97 -2.54 -7.03
C LEU A 32 15.73 -1.66 -5.79
N MET A 33 15.77 -2.25 -4.60
CA MET A 33 15.54 -1.54 -3.34
C MET A 33 16.62 -0.47 -3.09
N ALA A 34 17.90 -0.80 -3.30
CA ALA A 34 19.00 0.13 -3.13
C ALA A 34 18.92 1.30 -4.13
N THR A 35 18.54 1.03 -5.38
CA THR A 35 18.32 2.07 -6.38
C THR A 35 17.23 3.05 -5.92
N ALA A 36 16.07 2.53 -5.49
CA ALA A 36 15.00 3.39 -4.98
C ALA A 36 15.45 4.23 -3.76
N VAL A 37 16.28 3.67 -2.87
CA VAL A 37 16.86 4.41 -1.73
C VAL A 37 17.74 5.55 -2.20
N HIS A 38 18.67 5.31 -3.13
CA HIS A 38 19.54 6.35 -3.67
C HIS A 38 18.76 7.46 -4.34
N ASP A 39 17.79 7.10 -5.20
CA ASP A 39 16.97 8.07 -5.91
C ASP A 39 16.08 8.89 -4.95
N ALA A 40 15.53 8.29 -3.89
CA ALA A 40 14.78 9.00 -2.86
C ALA A 40 15.64 9.95 -2.03
N LEU A 41 16.88 9.57 -1.75
CA LEU A 41 17.86 10.44 -1.07
C LEU A 41 18.29 11.62 -1.95
N ASP A 42 18.48 11.39 -3.25
CA ASP A 42 18.78 12.44 -4.22
C ASP A 42 17.60 13.40 -4.39
N ASP A 43 16.38 12.90 -4.35
CA ASP A 43 15.16 13.73 -4.35
C ASP A 43 15.09 14.60 -3.08
N ALA A 44 15.43 14.04 -1.92
CA ALA A 44 15.50 14.79 -0.65
C ALA A 44 16.68 15.79 -0.59
N GLY A 45 17.73 15.59 -1.38
CA GLY A 45 19.01 16.30 -1.24
C GLY A 45 19.80 15.87 0.01
N ILE A 46 19.64 14.63 0.46
CA ILE A 46 20.26 14.06 1.65
C ILE A 46 21.32 13.03 1.26
N ASN A 47 22.51 13.08 1.86
CA ASN A 47 23.52 12.09 1.61
C ASN A 47 23.24 10.77 2.35
N LEU A 48 23.61 9.65 1.76
CA LEU A 48 23.46 8.32 2.35
C LEU A 48 24.11 8.21 3.75
N SER A 49 25.24 8.90 3.98
CA SER A 49 25.92 8.95 5.28
C SER A 49 25.14 9.62 6.41
N GLN A 50 24.07 10.34 6.09
CA GLN A 50 23.18 10.99 7.06
C GLN A 50 22.03 10.08 7.50
N VAL A 51 21.84 8.93 6.84
CA VAL A 51 20.80 7.96 7.19
C VAL A 51 21.19 7.24 8.48
N ASP A 52 20.45 7.47 9.54
CA ASP A 52 20.67 6.84 10.85
C ASP A 52 19.46 6.01 11.32
N GLY A 53 18.38 5.98 10.53
CA GLY A 53 17.24 5.07 10.68
C GLY A 53 16.94 4.31 9.39
N LEU A 54 16.78 2.97 9.44
CA LEU A 54 16.50 2.14 8.27
C LEU A 54 15.36 1.15 8.56
N PHE A 55 14.34 1.20 7.71
CA PHE A 55 13.14 0.38 7.84
C PHE A 55 12.91 -0.36 6.52
N ALA A 56 12.86 -1.68 6.58
CA ALA A 56 12.60 -2.48 5.38
C ALA A 56 11.95 -3.81 5.72
N ALA A 57 10.99 -4.22 4.91
CA ALA A 57 10.39 -5.55 4.98
C ALA A 57 10.28 -6.11 3.56
N THR A 58 10.39 -7.43 3.41
CA THR A 58 10.18 -8.12 2.15
C THR A 58 9.80 -9.57 2.41
N ALA A 59 9.08 -10.17 1.47
CA ALA A 59 8.79 -11.61 1.51
C ALA A 59 9.97 -12.47 0.98
N PHE A 60 11.04 -11.84 0.46
CA PHE A 60 12.13 -12.52 -0.26
C PHE A 60 13.40 -12.68 0.57
N HIS A 61 13.59 -11.88 1.61
CA HIS A 61 14.76 -11.93 2.48
C HIS A 61 14.34 -11.88 3.93
N SER A 62 14.84 -12.81 4.72
CA SER A 62 14.85 -12.65 6.17
C SER A 62 15.76 -11.48 6.54
N MET A 63 15.45 -10.77 7.62
CA MET A 63 16.27 -9.64 8.11
C MET A 63 16.50 -8.53 7.04
N ALA A 64 15.44 -8.14 6.33
CA ALA A 64 15.51 -7.22 5.19
C ALA A 64 16.25 -5.91 5.50
N ALA A 65 15.99 -5.28 6.64
CA ALA A 65 16.66 -4.03 7.02
C ALA A 65 18.17 -4.22 7.24
N MET A 66 18.59 -5.36 7.82
CA MET A 66 20.00 -5.68 8.02
C MET A 66 20.69 -5.94 6.68
N SER A 67 20.12 -6.75 5.82
CA SER A 67 20.66 -7.03 4.48
C SER A 67 20.78 -5.75 3.64
N LEU A 68 19.79 -4.88 3.70
CA LEU A 68 19.82 -3.61 2.99
C LEU A 68 20.89 -2.67 3.56
N SER A 69 21.08 -2.61 4.89
CA SER A 69 22.13 -1.78 5.49
C SER A 69 23.54 -2.23 5.08
N GLU A 70 23.77 -3.54 5.00
CA GLU A 70 25.03 -4.11 4.48
C GLU A 70 25.23 -3.78 3.01
N TYR A 71 24.20 -3.92 2.19
CA TYR A 71 24.27 -3.63 0.75
C TYR A 71 24.56 -2.14 0.49
N LEU A 72 23.94 -1.24 1.25
CA LEU A 72 24.16 0.21 1.17
C LEU A 72 25.47 0.65 1.83
N GLY A 73 26.15 -0.19 2.61
CA GLY A 73 27.34 0.13 3.33
C GLY A 73 27.14 1.12 4.50
N ILE A 74 25.94 1.16 5.09
CA ILE A 74 25.59 2.05 6.20
C ILE A 74 25.44 1.29 7.52
N ARG A 75 25.51 2.01 8.63
CA ARG A 75 25.29 1.48 9.99
C ARG A 75 24.26 2.34 10.71
N PRO A 76 22.95 2.10 10.46
CA PRO A 76 21.90 2.89 11.09
C PRO A 76 21.91 2.69 12.61
N LYS A 77 21.62 3.75 13.37
CA LYS A 77 21.45 3.67 14.84
C LYS A 77 20.20 2.94 15.23
N PHE A 78 19.19 2.97 14.36
CA PHE A 78 17.92 2.30 14.54
C PHE A 78 17.52 1.59 13.25
N ALA A 79 17.12 0.33 13.35
CA ALA A 79 16.60 -0.43 12.22
C ALA A 79 15.39 -1.26 12.66
N ASP A 80 14.36 -1.33 11.80
CA ASP A 80 13.19 -2.18 12.01
C ASP A 80 12.86 -2.95 10.73
N GLY A 81 12.59 -4.24 10.90
CA GLY A 81 12.21 -5.14 9.81
C GLY A 81 10.87 -5.84 10.07
N SER A 82 10.00 -5.25 10.89
CA SER A 82 8.67 -5.79 11.18
C SER A 82 7.90 -6.07 9.89
N ASN A 83 7.37 -7.27 9.77
CA ASN A 83 6.61 -7.70 8.61
C ASN A 83 5.19 -8.11 9.00
N ILE A 84 4.23 -7.28 8.66
CA ILE A 84 2.79 -7.46 8.86
C ILE A 84 2.04 -7.59 7.53
N GLY A 85 2.73 -8.01 6.47
CA GLY A 85 2.21 -8.03 5.10
C GLY A 85 2.41 -6.72 4.35
N GLY A 86 1.60 -6.48 3.33
CA GLY A 86 1.76 -5.32 2.44
C GLY A 86 1.67 -3.96 3.09
N SER A 87 1.07 -3.84 4.26
CA SER A 87 0.94 -2.59 5.03
C SER A 87 2.12 -2.33 5.98
N SER A 88 3.17 -3.16 6.00
CA SER A 88 4.35 -3.00 6.86
C SER A 88 4.94 -1.60 6.79
N PHE A 89 4.97 -1.00 5.61
CA PHE A 89 5.62 0.29 5.38
C PHE A 89 4.88 1.45 6.03
N LEU A 90 3.55 1.38 6.12
CA LEU A 90 2.76 2.36 6.87
C LEU A 90 2.98 2.21 8.39
N ALA A 91 3.16 0.98 8.88
CA ALA A 91 3.58 0.75 10.26
C ALA A 91 5.00 1.31 10.50
N HIS A 92 5.93 1.12 9.55
CA HIS A 92 7.27 1.72 9.62
C HIS A 92 7.23 3.26 9.62
N VAL A 93 6.30 3.91 8.91
CA VAL A 93 6.09 5.37 8.99
C VAL A 93 5.80 5.80 10.43
N ILE A 94 4.93 5.06 11.14
CA ILE A 94 4.60 5.36 12.54
C ILE A 94 5.84 5.19 13.42
N THR A 95 6.56 4.07 13.30
CA THR A 95 7.77 3.80 14.09
C THR A 95 8.87 4.81 13.80
N ALA A 96 9.08 5.15 12.51
CA ALA A 96 10.04 6.18 12.10
C ALA A 96 9.67 7.56 12.67
N ALA A 97 8.39 7.95 12.63
CA ALA A 97 7.94 9.22 13.18
C ALA A 97 8.18 9.32 14.70
N ILE A 98 7.96 8.24 15.44
CA ILE A 98 8.26 8.19 16.88
C ILE A 98 9.77 8.28 17.12
N ALA A 99 10.58 7.53 16.37
CA ALA A 99 12.03 7.53 16.51
C ALA A 99 12.67 8.91 16.16
N LEU A 100 12.11 9.59 15.14
CA LEU A 100 12.50 10.96 14.76
C LEU A 100 12.11 11.97 15.83
N GLU A 101 10.89 11.96 16.33
CA GLU A 101 10.39 12.91 17.32
C GLU A 101 11.11 12.74 18.67
N THR A 102 11.42 11.52 19.07
CA THR A 102 12.17 11.24 20.31
C THR A 102 13.67 11.50 20.20
N GLY A 103 14.17 11.83 19.00
CA GLY A 103 15.60 12.11 18.77
C GLY A 103 16.50 10.87 18.73
N LEU A 104 15.94 9.67 18.64
CA LEU A 104 16.71 8.43 18.43
C LEU A 104 17.44 8.45 17.08
N ILE A 105 16.80 9.03 16.07
CA ILE A 105 17.35 9.21 14.72
C ILE A 105 17.03 10.61 14.19
N ASN A 106 17.70 11.02 13.12
CA ASN A 106 17.48 12.29 12.44
C ASN A 106 16.97 12.13 11.01
N THR A 107 17.33 11.04 10.35
CA THR A 107 16.94 10.73 8.97
C THR A 107 16.56 9.26 8.88
N ALA A 108 15.33 9.01 8.53
CA ALA A 108 14.78 7.66 8.32
C ALA A 108 14.60 7.37 6.83
N VAL A 109 14.99 6.16 6.41
CA VAL A 109 14.66 5.60 5.11
C VAL A 109 13.74 4.41 5.31
N ILE A 110 12.64 4.38 4.58
CA ILE A 110 11.72 3.23 4.52
C ILE A 110 11.76 2.70 3.10
N ALA A 111 12.07 1.43 2.92
CA ALA A 111 12.30 0.85 1.60
C ALA A 111 11.65 -0.53 1.41
N TYR A 112 11.29 -0.80 0.18
CA TYR A 112 10.80 -2.09 -0.29
C TYR A 112 11.31 -2.37 -1.71
N GLY A 113 11.56 -3.64 -2.03
CA GLY A 113 11.88 -4.05 -3.39
C GLY A 113 11.59 -5.55 -3.61
N SER A 114 11.21 -5.86 -4.83
CA SER A 114 10.88 -7.21 -5.26
C SER A 114 11.04 -7.38 -6.77
N ASN A 115 11.61 -8.49 -7.17
CA ASN A 115 11.70 -8.95 -8.56
C ASN A 115 10.74 -10.12 -8.83
N GLN A 116 9.62 -10.18 -8.14
CA GLN A 116 8.69 -11.32 -8.17
C GLN A 116 8.25 -11.70 -9.59
N ARG A 117 8.07 -10.74 -10.49
CA ARG A 117 7.67 -10.98 -11.88
C ARG A 117 8.79 -11.63 -12.68
N SER A 118 9.98 -11.05 -12.64
CA SER A 118 11.16 -11.53 -13.39
C SER A 118 11.73 -12.82 -12.81
N ALA A 119 11.55 -13.08 -11.51
CA ALA A 119 11.94 -14.32 -10.85
C ALA A 119 10.99 -15.51 -11.14
N GLY A 120 10.06 -15.37 -12.08
CA GLY A 120 9.22 -16.47 -12.55
C GLY A 120 7.85 -16.56 -11.86
N GLY A 121 7.32 -15.46 -11.37
CA GLY A 121 6.01 -15.43 -10.68
C GLY A 121 6.12 -16.12 -9.33
N PHE A 122 6.83 -15.51 -8.43
CA PHE A 122 7.23 -16.06 -7.16
C PHE A 122 6.06 -16.63 -6.36
N LYS A 123 6.25 -17.80 -5.80
CA LYS A 123 5.34 -18.39 -4.84
C LYS A 123 5.58 -17.69 -3.50
N THR A 124 4.69 -16.81 -3.09
CA THR A 124 4.65 -16.34 -1.71
C THR A 124 4.56 -17.57 -0.82
N ILE A 125 5.60 -17.85 -0.06
CA ILE A 125 5.57 -18.93 0.92
C ILE A 125 4.71 -18.41 2.06
N SER A 126 3.45 -18.85 2.07
CA SER A 126 2.56 -18.66 3.20
C SER A 126 2.72 -19.86 4.12
N GLU A 127 2.88 -19.62 5.40
CA GLU A 127 2.79 -20.70 6.38
C GLU A 127 1.44 -21.42 6.26
N PRO A 128 1.38 -22.72 6.48
CA PRO A 128 0.13 -23.45 6.51
C PRO A 128 -0.85 -22.75 7.46
N MET A 129 -2.09 -22.57 7.00
CA MET A 129 -3.16 -22.00 7.80
C MET A 129 -3.82 -23.11 8.63
N PRO A 130 -3.63 -23.17 9.96
CA PRO A 130 -4.39 -24.09 10.79
C PRO A 130 -5.89 -23.89 10.54
N TYR A 131 -6.69 -24.91 10.62
CA TYR A 131 -8.15 -24.88 10.40
C TYR A 131 -8.63 -24.55 8.97
N GLU A 132 -7.83 -23.90 8.14
CA GLU A 132 -8.18 -23.59 6.75
C GLU A 132 -7.55 -24.56 5.76
N SER A 133 -6.42 -25.18 6.10
CA SER A 133 -5.63 -26.04 5.21
C SER A 133 -6.42 -27.22 4.62
N ASP A 134 -7.35 -27.78 5.39
CA ASP A 134 -8.18 -28.92 4.95
C ASP A 134 -9.12 -28.55 3.78
N TYR A 135 -9.45 -27.27 3.64
CA TYR A 135 -10.24 -26.74 2.51
C TYR A 135 -9.38 -26.38 1.30
N ASN A 136 -8.06 -26.49 1.42
CA ASN A 136 -7.10 -26.19 0.37
C ASN A 136 -7.34 -24.81 -0.31
N PRO A 137 -7.49 -23.71 0.45
CA PRO A 137 -7.82 -22.42 -0.11
C PRO A 137 -6.66 -21.87 -0.95
N ARG A 138 -7.00 -21.15 -2.01
CA ARG A 138 -6.03 -20.43 -2.84
C ARG A 138 -5.73 -19.07 -2.22
N MET A 139 -4.76 -19.03 -1.32
CA MET A 139 -4.44 -17.80 -0.59
C MET A 139 -3.54 -16.85 -1.41
N PRO A 140 -3.74 -15.51 -1.27
CA PRO A 140 -4.76 -14.85 -0.43
C PRO A 140 -6.14 -14.69 -1.10
N VAL A 141 -6.29 -14.98 -2.39
CA VAL A 141 -7.50 -14.66 -3.17
C VAL A 141 -8.78 -15.29 -2.62
N SER A 142 -8.71 -16.50 -2.04
CA SER A 142 -9.89 -17.15 -1.44
C SER A 142 -10.47 -16.36 -0.27
N ALA A 143 -9.62 -15.75 0.56
CA ALA A 143 -10.07 -14.91 1.68
C ALA A 143 -10.85 -13.68 1.18
N TYR A 144 -10.31 -12.97 0.19
CA TYR A 144 -10.96 -11.79 -0.38
C TYR A 144 -12.22 -12.15 -1.18
N ALA A 145 -12.26 -13.33 -1.79
CA ALA A 145 -13.46 -13.83 -2.46
C ALA A 145 -14.60 -14.10 -1.46
N LEU A 146 -14.31 -14.63 -0.27
CA LEU A 146 -15.30 -14.81 0.79
C LEU A 146 -15.84 -13.45 1.27
N ALA A 147 -14.98 -12.46 1.49
CA ALA A 147 -15.40 -11.12 1.86
C ALA A 147 -16.25 -10.47 0.74
N ALA A 148 -15.84 -10.60 -0.51
CA ALA A 148 -16.59 -10.10 -1.65
C ALA A 148 -17.95 -10.76 -1.76
N GLN A 149 -18.03 -12.09 -1.66
CA GLN A 149 -19.29 -12.84 -1.71
C GLN A 149 -20.24 -12.41 -0.59
N ARG A 150 -19.70 -12.22 0.63
CA ARG A 150 -20.50 -11.74 1.76
C ARG A 150 -21.03 -10.33 1.50
N TYR A 151 -20.21 -9.42 1.01
CA TYR A 151 -20.60 -8.06 0.69
C TYR A 151 -21.69 -8.01 -0.39
N LEU A 152 -21.54 -8.78 -1.48
CA LEU A 152 -22.53 -8.87 -2.54
C LEU A 152 -23.89 -9.37 -2.01
N HIS A 153 -23.86 -10.38 -1.14
CA HIS A 153 -25.08 -10.95 -0.54
C HIS A 153 -25.76 -9.96 0.42
N GLU A 154 -25.00 -9.37 1.34
CA GLU A 154 -25.54 -8.58 2.44
C GLU A 154 -26.09 -7.22 1.99
N TYR A 155 -25.38 -6.57 1.07
CA TYR A 155 -25.75 -5.23 0.61
C TYR A 155 -26.38 -5.20 -0.79
N GLY A 156 -26.70 -6.35 -1.36
CA GLY A 156 -27.32 -6.44 -2.68
C GLY A 156 -26.45 -5.83 -3.79
N ALA A 157 -25.13 -5.79 -3.58
CA ALA A 157 -24.18 -5.37 -4.59
C ALA A 157 -24.04 -6.43 -5.68
N LYS A 158 -23.53 -6.02 -6.84
CA LYS A 158 -23.37 -6.89 -8.00
C LYS A 158 -21.90 -7.02 -8.36
N LYS A 159 -21.55 -8.04 -9.12
CA LYS A 159 -20.19 -8.24 -9.62
C LYS A 159 -19.72 -7.08 -10.51
N GLU A 160 -20.65 -6.40 -11.19
CA GLU A 160 -20.40 -5.19 -11.97
C GLU A 160 -19.91 -4.04 -11.10
N ASP A 161 -20.34 -3.96 -9.84
CA ASP A 161 -19.84 -2.95 -8.90
C ASP A 161 -18.37 -3.21 -8.54
N LEU A 162 -17.98 -4.48 -8.35
CA LEU A 162 -16.55 -4.82 -8.20
C LEU A 162 -15.77 -4.45 -9.47
N ALA A 163 -16.29 -4.77 -10.64
CA ALA A 163 -15.66 -4.50 -11.93
C ALA A 163 -15.40 -2.99 -12.15
N GLN A 164 -16.28 -2.12 -11.63
CA GLN A 164 -16.11 -0.67 -11.73
C GLN A 164 -14.81 -0.18 -11.08
N VAL A 165 -14.37 -0.81 -9.99
CA VAL A 165 -13.09 -0.48 -9.34
C VAL A 165 -11.91 -0.75 -10.29
N ALA A 166 -11.92 -1.88 -10.99
CA ALA A 166 -10.86 -2.21 -11.96
C ALA A 166 -10.86 -1.25 -13.17
N VAL A 167 -12.05 -0.86 -13.63
CA VAL A 167 -12.20 0.15 -14.70
C VAL A 167 -11.62 1.47 -14.28
N SER A 168 -11.99 1.99 -13.10
CA SER A 168 -11.48 3.26 -12.58
C SER A 168 -9.96 3.25 -12.40
N ALA A 169 -9.40 2.15 -11.89
CA ALA A 169 -7.95 1.97 -11.77
C ALA A 169 -7.25 1.99 -13.14
N ARG A 170 -7.85 1.40 -14.17
CA ARG A 170 -7.33 1.44 -15.52
C ARG A 170 -7.39 2.86 -16.11
N ASP A 171 -8.47 3.58 -15.91
CA ASP A 171 -8.63 4.95 -16.41
C ASP A 171 -7.56 5.87 -15.82
N TRP A 172 -7.24 5.77 -14.53
CA TRP A 172 -6.11 6.44 -13.91
C TRP A 172 -4.76 6.02 -14.50
N ALA A 173 -4.53 4.71 -14.68
CA ALA A 173 -3.28 4.19 -15.25
C ALA A 173 -3.02 4.68 -16.68
N LEU A 174 -4.05 4.93 -17.48
CA LEU A 174 -3.92 5.48 -18.82
C LEU A 174 -3.40 6.94 -18.82
N LEU A 175 -3.57 7.64 -17.72
CA LEU A 175 -3.04 9.00 -17.51
C LEU A 175 -1.64 9.01 -16.90
N ASN A 176 -1.16 7.89 -16.38
CA ASN A 176 0.14 7.78 -15.74
C ASN A 176 1.16 7.02 -16.61
N PRO A 177 2.13 7.72 -17.23
CA PRO A 177 3.15 7.05 -18.08
C PRO A 177 4.01 6.01 -17.35
N ARG A 178 4.07 6.04 -16.01
CA ARG A 178 4.81 5.06 -15.19
C ARG A 178 3.99 3.80 -14.91
N ALA A 179 2.68 3.83 -15.12
CA ALA A 179 1.83 2.68 -14.84
C ALA A 179 2.08 1.52 -15.81
N TYR A 180 2.22 0.31 -15.28
CA TYR A 180 2.45 -0.90 -16.08
C TYR A 180 1.38 -1.14 -17.16
N MET A 181 0.16 -0.64 -16.94
CA MET A 181 -0.95 -0.78 -17.87
C MET A 181 -1.22 0.47 -18.72
N HIS A 182 -0.32 1.46 -18.70
CA HIS A 182 -0.48 2.72 -19.45
C HIS A 182 -0.84 2.51 -20.92
N ASP A 183 -0.09 1.66 -21.61
CA ASP A 183 -0.23 1.41 -23.06
C ASP A 183 -1.22 0.27 -23.41
N ARG A 184 -2.04 -0.20 -22.45
CA ARG A 184 -2.92 -1.35 -22.66
C ARG A 184 -4.33 -1.00 -23.12
N GLY A 185 -4.62 0.29 -23.26
CA GLY A 185 -5.95 0.79 -23.63
C GLY A 185 -6.99 0.67 -22.50
N PRO A 186 -8.18 1.21 -22.74
CA PRO A 186 -9.26 1.25 -21.76
C PRO A 186 -9.74 -0.15 -21.39
N LEU A 187 -10.33 -0.26 -20.21
CA LEU A 187 -10.97 -1.45 -19.70
C LEU A 187 -12.46 -1.19 -19.54
N THR A 188 -13.31 -2.13 -19.91
CA THR A 188 -14.76 -2.05 -19.73
C THR A 188 -15.21 -3.01 -18.63
N ILE A 189 -16.39 -2.74 -18.06
CA ILE A 189 -17.03 -3.66 -17.12
C ILE A 189 -17.20 -5.06 -17.76
N ASN A 190 -17.58 -5.12 -19.04
CA ASN A 190 -17.74 -6.39 -19.75
C ASN A 190 -16.43 -7.16 -19.89
N ASP A 191 -15.30 -6.49 -20.07
CA ASP A 191 -13.98 -7.13 -20.10
C ASP A 191 -13.65 -7.77 -18.75
N VAL A 192 -13.96 -7.08 -17.64
CA VAL A 192 -13.76 -7.62 -16.29
C VAL A 192 -14.68 -8.81 -16.03
N MET A 193 -15.96 -8.70 -16.39
CA MET A 193 -16.97 -9.75 -16.21
C MET A 193 -16.65 -11.01 -17.01
N SER A 194 -16.08 -10.87 -18.21
CA SER A 194 -15.68 -11.99 -19.08
C SER A 194 -14.28 -12.53 -18.81
N ALA A 195 -13.53 -11.90 -17.89
CA ALA A 195 -12.19 -12.36 -17.54
C ALA A 195 -12.20 -13.76 -16.92
N ARG A 196 -11.10 -14.51 -17.15
CA ARG A 196 -10.93 -15.85 -16.60
C ARG A 196 -11.20 -15.87 -15.08
N PRO A 197 -12.13 -16.71 -14.59
CA PRO A 197 -12.38 -16.86 -13.16
C PRO A 197 -11.13 -17.36 -12.42
N ILE A 198 -10.93 -16.86 -11.20
CA ILE A 198 -9.85 -17.31 -10.29
C ILE A 198 -10.46 -18.00 -9.07
N VAL A 199 -11.26 -17.29 -8.30
CA VAL A 199 -12.10 -17.80 -7.18
C VAL A 199 -13.37 -16.94 -7.17
N ASP A 200 -14.53 -17.55 -7.39
CA ASP A 200 -15.80 -16.80 -7.44
C ASP A 200 -16.01 -15.93 -6.18
N PRO A 201 -16.41 -14.64 -6.31
CA PRO A 201 -16.82 -13.92 -7.53
C PRO A 201 -15.64 -13.29 -8.30
N LEU A 202 -14.39 -13.44 -7.87
CA LEU A 202 -13.24 -12.74 -8.42
C LEU A 202 -12.65 -13.44 -9.65
N GLY A 203 -12.50 -12.69 -10.72
CA GLY A 203 -11.78 -13.06 -11.94
C GLY A 203 -10.36 -12.49 -11.97
N LYS A 204 -9.65 -12.73 -13.08
CA LYS A 204 -8.26 -12.28 -13.28
C LYS A 204 -8.11 -10.75 -13.15
N LEU A 205 -9.08 -9.99 -13.63
CA LEU A 205 -9.03 -8.53 -13.63
C LEU A 205 -9.56 -7.90 -12.33
N ASP A 206 -10.08 -8.73 -11.42
CA ASP A 206 -10.38 -8.32 -10.05
C ASP A 206 -9.16 -8.43 -9.11
N CYS A 207 -8.06 -8.98 -9.60
CA CYS A 207 -6.84 -9.20 -8.83
C CYS A 207 -5.75 -8.22 -9.26
N CYS A 208 -4.94 -7.78 -8.30
CA CYS A 208 -3.80 -6.92 -8.55
C CYS A 208 -2.80 -7.52 -9.56
N LEU A 209 -1.96 -6.66 -10.08
CA LEU A 209 -0.87 -7.03 -10.96
C LEU A 209 0.16 -7.93 -10.26
N VAL A 210 0.97 -8.58 -11.06
CA VAL A 210 2.24 -9.18 -10.64
C VAL A 210 3.34 -8.49 -11.43
N THR A 211 4.07 -7.58 -10.80
CA THR A 211 5.18 -6.82 -11.37
C THR A 211 6.44 -7.00 -10.55
N ASP A 212 7.57 -6.53 -11.05
CA ASP A 212 8.71 -6.15 -10.28
C ASP A 212 8.53 -4.71 -9.81
N GLY A 213 9.36 -4.27 -8.87
CA GLY A 213 9.40 -2.88 -8.46
C GLY A 213 10.00 -2.68 -7.08
N ALA A 214 10.50 -1.50 -6.87
CA ALA A 214 10.95 -1.01 -5.57
C ALA A 214 10.45 0.40 -5.33
N ALA A 215 10.39 0.76 -4.08
CA ALA A 215 10.04 2.09 -3.62
C ALA A 215 10.82 2.45 -2.37
N ALA A 216 11.10 3.72 -2.19
CA ALA A 216 11.67 4.25 -0.96
C ALA A 216 11.10 5.64 -0.65
N ILE A 217 10.98 5.94 0.64
CA ILE A 217 10.70 7.28 1.15
C ILE A 217 11.77 7.67 2.18
N VAL A 218 12.05 8.96 2.24
CA VAL A 218 12.94 9.57 3.22
C VAL A 218 12.13 10.45 4.14
N MET A 219 12.28 10.26 5.45
CA MET A 219 11.58 11.05 6.47
C MET A 219 12.58 11.75 7.39
N THR A 220 12.19 12.95 7.83
CA THR A 220 12.92 13.71 8.84
C THR A 220 11.97 14.48 9.75
N ARG A 221 12.51 15.13 10.79
CA ARG A 221 11.71 16.03 11.63
C ARG A 221 11.28 17.27 10.86
N SER A 222 10.10 17.82 11.22
CA SER A 222 9.53 18.99 10.57
C SER A 222 10.42 20.26 10.62
N ASP A 223 11.26 20.41 11.66
CA ASP A 223 12.20 21.52 11.78
C ASP A 223 13.35 21.42 10.76
N LYS A 224 13.73 20.22 10.33
CA LYS A 224 14.75 19.92 9.32
C LYS A 224 14.18 19.81 7.89
N ALA A 225 12.91 19.49 7.77
CA ALA A 225 12.29 19.24 6.48
C ALA A 225 12.35 20.44 5.53
N LYS A 226 12.40 21.66 6.06
CA LYS A 226 12.50 22.91 5.28
C LYS A 226 13.84 23.09 4.57
N ASP A 227 14.89 22.41 5.04
CA ASP A 227 16.23 22.47 4.48
C ASP A 227 16.44 21.44 3.37
N CYS A 228 15.45 20.58 3.13
CA CYS A 228 15.49 19.56 2.09
C CYS A 228 15.12 20.13 0.71
N LYS A 229 15.52 19.41 -0.34
CA LYS A 229 15.35 19.86 -1.73
C LYS A 229 13.89 19.84 -2.19
N SER A 230 13.16 18.76 -1.83
CA SER A 230 11.76 18.58 -2.22
C SER A 230 10.79 19.21 -1.22
N THR A 231 9.59 19.55 -1.67
CA THR A 231 8.53 20.09 -0.81
C THR A 231 8.14 19.06 0.25
N PRO A 232 8.22 19.40 1.55
CA PRO A 232 7.88 18.45 2.62
C PRO A 232 6.41 18.09 2.65
N ILE A 233 6.10 16.81 2.84
CA ILE A 233 4.74 16.31 3.09
C ILE A 233 4.65 15.89 4.56
N TYR A 234 3.88 16.64 5.35
CA TYR A 234 3.80 16.46 6.79
C TYR A 234 2.85 15.33 7.20
N LEU A 235 3.28 14.49 8.13
CA LEU A 235 2.44 13.47 8.75
C LEU A 235 1.52 14.12 9.78
N LEU A 236 0.22 14.19 9.49
CA LEU A 236 -0.78 14.82 10.37
C LEU A 236 -1.54 13.83 11.24
N GLY A 237 -1.66 12.59 10.81
CA GLY A 237 -2.31 11.54 11.58
C GLY A 237 -1.88 10.17 11.10
N ALA A 238 -1.73 9.24 12.04
CA ALA A 238 -1.40 7.86 11.74
C ALA A 238 -1.93 6.95 12.84
N ALA A 239 -2.42 5.79 12.46
CA ALA A 239 -2.81 4.75 13.40
C ALA A 239 -2.70 3.37 12.74
N MET A 240 -2.63 2.35 13.57
CA MET A 240 -2.51 0.96 13.16
C MET A 240 -3.44 0.10 14.02
N GLU A 241 -4.08 -0.89 13.40
CA GLU A 241 -4.92 -1.87 14.07
C GLU A 241 -4.74 -3.25 13.47
N HIS A 242 -4.76 -4.29 14.31
CA HIS A 242 -4.65 -5.69 13.89
C HIS A 242 -5.76 -6.50 14.57
N HIS A 243 -6.65 -7.10 13.78
CA HIS A 243 -7.71 -7.95 14.32
C HIS A 243 -7.42 -9.43 14.12
N HIS A 244 -7.05 -9.82 12.90
CA HIS A 244 -6.85 -11.22 12.53
C HIS A 244 -5.84 -11.35 11.38
N ARG A 245 -5.32 -12.55 11.22
CA ARG A 245 -4.51 -12.94 10.04
C ARG A 245 -5.32 -13.80 9.08
N MET A 246 -6.12 -14.72 9.63
CA MET A 246 -6.90 -15.70 8.86
C MET A 246 -8.35 -15.22 8.70
N ILE A 247 -8.93 -15.48 7.52
CA ILE A 247 -10.32 -15.10 7.24
C ILE A 247 -11.31 -15.80 8.16
N SER A 248 -11.01 -17.01 8.63
CA SER A 248 -11.80 -17.76 9.61
C SER A 248 -11.95 -17.06 10.96
N GLU A 249 -11.03 -16.17 11.31
CA GLU A 249 -11.03 -15.39 12.56
C GLU A 249 -11.67 -14.00 12.39
N MET A 250 -12.12 -13.65 11.18
CA MET A 250 -12.75 -12.37 10.89
C MET A 250 -14.23 -12.39 11.30
N PRO A 251 -14.64 -11.66 12.36
CA PRO A 251 -16.01 -11.74 12.89
C PRO A 251 -17.07 -11.25 11.91
N ASP A 252 -16.75 -10.21 11.14
CA ASP A 252 -17.58 -9.62 10.10
C ASP A 252 -16.76 -9.45 8.83
N LEU A 253 -17.04 -10.24 7.80
CA LEU A 253 -16.31 -10.26 6.54
C LEU A 253 -16.46 -8.96 5.72
N THR A 254 -17.30 -8.05 6.15
CA THR A 254 -17.53 -6.76 5.49
C THR A 254 -16.90 -5.59 6.25
N ARG A 255 -16.32 -5.82 7.44
CA ARG A 255 -15.69 -4.79 8.28
C ARG A 255 -14.23 -5.10 8.54
N THR A 256 -13.36 -4.21 8.12
CA THR A 256 -11.91 -4.34 8.30
C THR A 256 -11.42 -3.52 9.51
N SER A 257 -10.18 -3.75 9.95
CA SER A 257 -9.54 -2.93 10.99
C SER A 257 -9.25 -1.48 10.56
N ALA A 258 -9.48 -1.14 9.28
CA ALA A 258 -9.43 0.24 8.81
C ALA A 258 -10.47 1.15 9.50
N TYR A 259 -11.55 0.57 10.02
CA TYR A 259 -12.54 1.33 10.78
C TYR A 259 -11.93 1.97 12.03
N GLU A 260 -11.29 1.19 12.89
CA GLU A 260 -10.71 1.68 14.14
C GLU A 260 -9.43 2.48 13.89
N SER A 261 -8.55 2.02 12.99
CA SER A 261 -7.33 2.77 12.65
C SER A 261 -7.63 4.09 11.94
N GLY A 262 -8.61 4.11 11.04
CA GLY A 262 -9.05 5.31 10.34
C GLY A 262 -9.59 6.36 11.29
N GLN A 263 -10.48 5.99 12.21
CA GLN A 263 -11.02 6.91 13.23
C GLN A 263 -9.90 7.58 14.03
N ARG A 264 -8.93 6.79 14.54
CA ARG A 264 -7.81 7.33 15.32
C ARG A 264 -6.88 8.22 14.49
N ALA A 265 -6.63 7.86 13.23
CA ALA A 265 -5.80 8.67 12.35
C ALA A 265 -6.47 10.02 12.02
N PHE A 266 -7.76 10.03 11.74
CA PHE A 266 -8.53 11.25 11.52
C PHE A 266 -8.62 12.09 12.80
N GLU A 267 -8.89 11.48 13.96
CA GLU A 267 -8.90 12.18 15.25
C GLU A 267 -7.55 12.86 15.53
N MET A 268 -6.43 12.16 15.33
CA MET A 268 -5.08 12.74 15.49
C MET A 268 -4.85 13.89 14.51
N SER A 269 -5.26 13.75 13.25
CA SER A 269 -5.05 14.75 12.22
C SER A 269 -5.89 16.02 12.42
N GLY A 270 -7.04 15.90 13.08
CA GLY A 270 -8.03 16.96 13.20
C GLY A 270 -8.83 17.22 11.91
N TYR A 271 -8.68 16.35 10.89
CA TYR A 271 -9.44 16.39 9.65
C TYR A 271 -10.52 15.30 9.62
N LYS A 272 -11.41 15.37 8.65
CA LYS A 272 -12.50 14.41 8.39
C LYS A 272 -12.31 13.77 7.02
N PRO A 273 -12.94 12.62 6.74
CA PRO A 273 -12.92 12.03 5.41
C PRO A 273 -13.34 13.01 4.30
N SER A 274 -14.30 13.89 4.56
CA SER A 274 -14.77 14.92 3.62
C SER A 274 -13.75 16.01 3.28
N ASP A 275 -12.65 16.09 4.02
CA ASP A 275 -11.62 17.12 3.84
C ASP A 275 -10.45 16.58 2.96
N MET A 276 -10.55 15.32 2.51
CA MET A 276 -9.51 14.68 1.72
C MET A 276 -9.68 14.97 0.23
N ASP A 277 -8.66 15.54 -0.39
CA ASP A 277 -8.63 15.86 -1.83
C ASP A 277 -8.32 14.62 -2.69
N THR A 278 -7.56 13.66 -2.16
CA THR A 278 -7.22 12.39 -2.83
C THR A 278 -7.07 11.28 -1.81
N ILE A 279 -7.33 10.05 -2.23
CA ILE A 279 -7.33 8.86 -1.38
C ILE A 279 -6.51 7.76 -2.04
N GLN A 280 -5.54 7.23 -1.33
CA GLN A 280 -4.73 6.12 -1.82
C GLN A 280 -4.98 4.88 -0.96
N LEU A 281 -5.49 3.82 -1.57
CA LEU A 281 -5.90 2.59 -0.91
C LEU A 281 -5.15 1.38 -1.45
N TYR A 282 -4.91 0.42 -0.59
CA TYR A 282 -4.34 -0.87 -0.98
C TYR A 282 -5.39 -1.71 -1.72
N ASP A 283 -5.33 -1.73 -3.03
CA ASP A 283 -6.28 -2.41 -3.92
C ASP A 283 -5.73 -3.74 -4.47
N ALA A 284 -5.36 -4.66 -3.59
CA ALA A 284 -4.97 -6.01 -4.01
C ALA A 284 -6.09 -6.76 -4.76
N PHE A 285 -7.33 -6.44 -4.45
CA PHE A 285 -8.54 -6.95 -5.10
C PHE A 285 -9.59 -5.85 -5.20
N THR A 286 -10.50 -5.97 -6.15
CA THR A 286 -11.54 -4.96 -6.40
C THR A 286 -12.47 -4.72 -5.21
N ILE A 287 -12.63 -5.68 -4.31
CA ILE A 287 -13.42 -5.52 -3.08
C ILE A 287 -12.76 -4.59 -2.06
N ASN A 288 -11.42 -4.49 -2.03
CA ASN A 288 -10.70 -3.73 -1.01
C ASN A 288 -11.08 -2.26 -0.95
N PRO A 289 -11.05 -1.50 -2.08
CA PRO A 289 -11.44 -0.08 -2.05
C PRO A 289 -12.86 0.15 -1.55
N ILE A 290 -13.78 -0.75 -1.87
CA ILE A 290 -15.18 -0.67 -1.41
C ILE A 290 -15.23 -0.74 0.11
N LEU A 291 -14.63 -1.78 0.70
CA LEU A 291 -14.63 -1.97 2.15
C LEU A 291 -13.90 -0.84 2.87
N PHE A 292 -12.75 -0.40 2.34
CA PHE A 292 -11.96 0.65 2.97
C PHE A 292 -12.63 2.02 2.92
N LEU A 293 -13.29 2.38 1.82
CA LEU A 293 -14.03 3.65 1.73
C LEU A 293 -15.16 3.71 2.76
N GLU A 294 -15.86 2.58 2.97
CA GLU A 294 -16.89 2.48 3.99
C GLU A 294 -16.31 2.55 5.41
N ASP A 295 -15.27 1.76 5.68
CA ASP A 295 -14.66 1.66 7.01
C ASP A 295 -13.94 2.95 7.42
N LEU A 296 -13.34 3.68 6.48
CA LEU A 296 -12.74 4.99 6.70
C LEU A 296 -13.77 6.12 6.81
N GLY A 297 -15.06 5.86 6.56
CA GLY A 297 -16.15 6.81 6.75
C GLY A 297 -16.39 7.77 5.58
N PHE A 298 -15.94 7.46 4.38
CA PHE A 298 -16.28 8.22 3.17
C PHE A 298 -17.73 8.01 2.73
N CYS A 299 -18.32 6.89 3.11
CA CYS A 299 -19.75 6.57 2.98
C CYS A 299 -20.16 5.58 4.07
N LYS A 300 -21.46 5.29 4.17
CA LYS A 300 -21.97 4.29 5.11
C LYS A 300 -21.78 2.87 4.57
N LYS A 301 -21.85 1.89 5.45
CA LYS A 301 -21.85 0.47 5.08
C LYS A 301 -22.93 0.16 4.03
N GLY A 302 -22.52 -0.52 2.97
CA GLY A 302 -23.37 -0.86 1.83
C GLY A 302 -23.52 0.23 0.77
N GLU A 303 -23.02 1.46 1.00
CA GLU A 303 -23.05 2.56 0.04
C GLU A 303 -21.78 2.60 -0.84
N GLY A 304 -20.72 1.87 -0.47
CA GLY A 304 -19.45 1.83 -1.21
C GLY A 304 -19.64 1.43 -2.67
N LYS A 305 -20.54 0.50 -2.96
CA LYS A 305 -20.93 0.08 -4.34
C LYS A 305 -21.42 1.24 -5.21
N ASP A 306 -21.97 2.29 -4.62
CA ASP A 306 -22.42 3.48 -5.34
C ASP A 306 -21.32 4.54 -5.40
N LEU A 307 -20.54 4.71 -4.32
CA LEU A 307 -19.45 5.65 -4.25
C LEU A 307 -18.35 5.35 -5.28
N ILE A 308 -18.04 4.08 -5.53
CA ILE A 308 -16.97 3.68 -6.48
C ILE A 308 -17.26 4.07 -7.94
N LYS A 309 -18.44 4.50 -8.27
CA LYS A 309 -18.77 5.08 -9.59
C LYS A 309 -18.16 6.45 -9.81
N ASN A 310 -17.67 7.10 -8.72
CA ASN A 310 -17.13 8.46 -8.71
C ASN A 310 -15.63 8.51 -8.41
N ILE A 311 -14.91 7.38 -8.37
CA ILE A 311 -13.48 7.33 -7.97
C ILE A 311 -12.49 7.47 -9.14
N GLY A 312 -12.98 7.43 -10.38
CA GLY A 312 -12.15 7.59 -11.58
C GLY A 312 -11.81 9.05 -11.91
N PRO A 313 -11.03 9.29 -12.98
CA PRO A 313 -10.57 10.62 -13.36
C PRO A 313 -11.69 11.65 -13.65
N SER A 314 -12.86 11.20 -14.07
CA SER A 314 -14.05 12.04 -14.31
C SER A 314 -14.96 12.16 -13.08
N GLY A 315 -14.63 11.47 -11.99
CA GLY A 315 -15.42 11.47 -10.77
C GLY A 315 -15.08 12.62 -9.82
N THR A 316 -15.78 12.68 -8.71
CA THR A 316 -15.64 13.73 -7.69
C THR A 316 -14.74 13.32 -6.52
N LEU A 317 -14.35 12.04 -6.45
CA LEU A 317 -13.52 11.50 -5.38
C LEU A 317 -12.32 10.76 -6.01
N PRO A 318 -11.15 11.41 -6.17
CA PRO A 318 -9.96 10.78 -6.75
C PRO A 318 -9.43 9.67 -5.83
N VAL A 319 -9.49 8.42 -6.29
CA VAL A 319 -8.96 7.25 -5.54
C VAL A 319 -7.95 6.51 -6.41
N ASN A 320 -6.79 6.18 -5.83
CA ASN A 320 -5.71 5.43 -6.50
C ASN A 320 -5.31 6.06 -7.84
N THR A 321 -4.96 7.32 -7.80
CA THR A 321 -4.70 8.18 -8.96
C THR A 321 -3.52 7.75 -9.81
N SER A 322 -2.62 6.92 -9.27
CA SER A 322 -1.56 6.25 -10.04
C SER A 322 -2.08 5.12 -10.96
N GLY A 323 -3.26 4.58 -10.69
CA GLY A 323 -3.79 3.34 -11.27
C GLY A 323 -3.75 2.15 -10.30
N GLY A 324 -3.24 2.36 -9.10
CA GLY A 324 -3.26 1.39 -8.00
C GLY A 324 -2.49 0.10 -8.24
N GLY A 325 -2.67 -0.85 -7.37
CA GLY A 325 -2.17 -2.21 -7.50
C GLY A 325 -2.84 -2.99 -8.63
N LEU A 326 -4.04 -2.55 -9.04
CA LEU A 326 -4.79 -3.18 -10.13
C LEU A 326 -4.26 -2.81 -11.53
N SER A 327 -3.65 -1.62 -11.71
CA SER A 327 -3.23 -1.16 -13.04
C SER A 327 -1.88 -0.43 -13.09
N CYS A 328 -1.31 0.02 -11.97
CA CYS A 328 -0.01 0.69 -11.94
C CYS A 328 1.12 -0.29 -11.64
N VAL A 329 1.22 -0.78 -10.41
CA VAL A 329 2.33 -1.62 -9.95
C VAL A 329 1.90 -2.46 -8.74
N HIS A 330 2.29 -3.74 -8.69
CA HIS A 330 2.10 -4.56 -7.48
C HIS A 330 3.20 -5.63 -7.38
N PRO A 331 4.34 -5.33 -6.77
CA PRO A 331 5.46 -6.26 -6.65
C PRO A 331 5.38 -7.16 -5.40
N GLY A 332 4.16 -7.58 -5.01
CA GLY A 332 3.89 -8.49 -3.89
C GLY A 332 3.50 -7.81 -2.58
N MET A 333 4.11 -6.69 -2.22
CA MET A 333 3.73 -5.82 -1.10
C MET A 333 3.56 -4.39 -1.64
N TYR A 334 2.39 -3.78 -1.43
CA TYR A 334 2.04 -2.56 -2.16
C TYR A 334 1.98 -1.31 -1.27
N GLY A 335 1.91 -1.45 0.05
CA GLY A 335 1.67 -0.33 0.97
C GLY A 335 2.65 0.85 0.85
N LEU A 336 3.91 0.62 0.44
CA LEU A 336 4.83 1.74 0.24
C LEU A 336 4.49 2.53 -1.03
N PHE A 337 4.05 1.86 -2.09
CA PHE A 337 3.63 2.53 -3.33
C PHE A 337 2.38 3.40 -3.15
N VAL A 338 1.51 3.04 -2.20
CA VAL A 338 0.36 3.86 -1.79
C VAL A 338 0.78 5.22 -1.23
N THR A 339 1.98 5.30 -0.65
CA THR A 339 2.50 6.54 -0.02
C THR A 339 3.31 7.42 -0.96
N LEU A 340 3.57 6.97 -2.20
CA LEU A 340 4.38 7.72 -3.17
C LEU A 340 3.53 8.64 -4.06
N GLU A 341 2.25 8.37 -4.19
CA GLU A 341 1.30 9.19 -4.93
C GLU A 341 0.75 10.32 -4.05
#